data_afcc4bd0409fe4e9cc2317cbc991ee65
#
_entry.id   afcc4bd0409fe4e9cc2317cbc991ee65
#
_cell.length_a   1.000
_cell.length_b   1.000
_cell.length_c   1.000
_cell.angle_alpha   90.00
_cell.angle_beta   90.00
_cell.angle_gamma   90.00
#
_symmetry.space_group_name_H-M   'P 1'
#
loop_
_entity.id
_entity.type
_entity.pdbx_description
1 polymer ?
#
loop_
_entity_poly.entity_id
_entity_poly.type
_entity_poly.pdbx_seq_one_letter_code
_entity_poly.pdbx_strand_id
1 'polypeptide(L)'
;MAEYVWRHDLRGESDRLRLMSDLLDPSSRFHLLRTGVTAGWHCLEIGAGNGSLSRWLAQRVGPTGNVVATDIRTDLMDGIGGNLAVRKFDVVHDEPPDAPYDLVALRALLHHLPERRAVVGKLARWLKPGGWLFIQEPDFYPTWTVEPPSQKHFWQQFIRWAASHHIDYYVGRKIPAWLQAEGLRDIYAEGHAILYNGGSAFAEWWDYGILEVADKLQSEGGVSKATLEEFFTLNRDPAYWTTTIAFTATTARRPGDSTAG
;
A
#
# COMPACT_ATOMS: atom_id res chain seq x y z
N MET A 1 -3.38 -18.50 9.26
CA MET A 1 -3.29 -17.43 8.24
C MET A 1 -4.58 -16.62 8.32
N ALA A 2 -4.49 -15.31 8.52
CA ALA A 2 -5.66 -14.46 8.34
C ALA A 2 -6.09 -14.59 6.87
N GLU A 3 -7.36 -14.92 6.63
CA GLU A 3 -7.90 -15.04 5.29
C GLU A 3 -7.92 -13.63 4.67
N TYR A 4 -7.30 -13.47 3.51
CA TYR A 4 -7.37 -12.21 2.75
C TYR A 4 -8.81 -11.95 2.37
N VAL A 5 -9.38 -10.88 2.86
CA VAL A 5 -10.83 -10.64 2.88
C VAL A 5 -11.40 -10.29 1.50
N TRP A 6 -10.55 -9.77 0.60
CA TRP A 6 -10.92 -9.36 -0.74
C TRP A 6 -11.04 -10.57 -1.66
N ARG A 7 -12.12 -10.63 -2.44
CA ARG A 7 -12.30 -11.70 -3.43
C ARG A 7 -11.26 -11.56 -4.53
N HIS A 8 -10.63 -12.67 -4.87
CA HIS A 8 -9.69 -12.75 -5.99
C HIS A 8 -10.42 -13.06 -7.32
N ASP A 9 -11.50 -12.35 -7.64
CA ASP A 9 -12.03 -12.37 -9.00
C ASP A 9 -11.04 -11.61 -9.89
N LEU A 10 -10.39 -12.33 -10.81
CA LEU A 10 -9.25 -11.86 -11.60
C LEU A 10 -9.52 -10.57 -12.39
N ARG A 11 -10.76 -10.33 -12.84
CA ARG A 11 -11.08 -9.13 -13.62
C ARG A 11 -11.24 -7.89 -12.75
N GLY A 12 -12.05 -7.97 -11.70
CA GLY A 12 -12.27 -6.85 -10.79
C GLY A 12 -10.98 -6.46 -10.06
N GLU A 13 -10.16 -7.43 -9.64
CA GLU A 13 -8.89 -7.19 -8.98
C GLU A 13 -7.86 -6.51 -9.90
N SER A 14 -7.76 -6.93 -11.16
CA SER A 14 -6.87 -6.29 -12.15
C SER A 14 -7.23 -4.81 -12.35
N ASP A 15 -8.53 -4.49 -12.51
CA ASP A 15 -8.99 -3.12 -12.70
C ASP A 15 -8.78 -2.28 -11.43
N ARG A 16 -9.06 -2.83 -10.26
CA ARG A 16 -8.82 -2.18 -8.97
C ARG A 16 -7.34 -1.85 -8.77
N LEU A 17 -6.43 -2.80 -9.05
CA LEU A 17 -4.99 -2.57 -8.94
C LEU A 17 -4.47 -1.59 -9.99
N ARG A 18 -5.03 -1.59 -11.21
CA ARG A 18 -4.70 -0.60 -12.23
C ARG A 18 -5.07 0.80 -11.77
N LEU A 19 -6.31 1.00 -11.32
CA LEU A 19 -6.76 2.29 -10.77
C LEU A 19 -5.91 2.73 -9.57
N MET A 20 -5.62 1.82 -8.64
CA MET A 20 -4.75 2.13 -7.51
C MET A 20 -3.36 2.59 -7.97
N SER A 21 -2.80 1.94 -8.99
CA SER A 21 -1.51 2.34 -9.55
C SER A 21 -1.59 3.72 -10.20
N ASP A 22 -2.60 3.97 -11.03
CA ASP A 22 -2.79 5.27 -11.69
C ASP A 22 -2.93 6.41 -10.67
N LEU A 23 -3.61 6.15 -9.55
CA LEU A 23 -3.85 7.14 -8.49
C LEU A 23 -2.64 7.37 -7.58
N LEU A 24 -1.90 6.33 -7.24
CA LEU A 24 -0.86 6.39 -6.22
C LEU A 24 0.58 6.44 -6.75
N ASP A 25 0.84 5.93 -7.96
CA ASP A 25 2.19 5.92 -8.54
C ASP A 25 2.86 7.29 -8.56
N PRO A 26 2.18 8.41 -8.93
CA PRO A 26 2.81 9.72 -8.90
C PRO A 26 3.36 10.09 -7.51
N SER A 27 2.59 9.87 -6.46
CA SER A 27 3.01 10.12 -5.09
C SER A 27 4.11 9.14 -4.65
N SER A 28 3.97 7.84 -4.94
CA SER A 28 4.99 6.84 -4.61
C SER A 28 6.34 7.19 -5.26
N ARG A 29 6.34 7.52 -6.54
CA ARG A 29 7.55 7.90 -7.31
C ARG A 29 8.19 9.17 -6.77
N PHE A 30 7.39 10.17 -6.38
CA PHE A 30 7.89 11.40 -5.76
C PHE A 30 8.69 11.08 -4.49
N HIS A 31 8.14 10.25 -3.59
CA HIS A 31 8.82 9.88 -2.35
C HIS A 31 10.03 8.97 -2.58
N LEU A 32 9.96 8.04 -3.54
CA LEU A 32 11.08 7.19 -3.90
C LEU A 32 12.25 7.99 -4.49
N LEU A 33 11.99 9.02 -5.29
CA LEU A 33 13.04 9.91 -5.80
C LEU A 33 13.80 10.62 -4.68
N ARG A 34 13.16 10.91 -3.55
CA ARG A 34 13.81 11.52 -2.37
C ARG A 34 14.81 10.59 -1.70
N THR A 35 14.73 9.27 -1.89
CA THR A 35 15.74 8.33 -1.41
C THR A 35 17.05 8.40 -2.21
N GLY A 36 17.05 9.07 -3.36
CA GLY A 36 18.17 9.11 -4.28
C GLY A 36 18.31 7.88 -5.16
N VAL A 37 17.23 7.05 -5.30
CA VAL A 37 17.27 5.84 -6.13
C VAL A 37 17.84 6.13 -7.52
N THR A 38 18.85 5.38 -7.92
CA THR A 38 19.65 5.65 -9.12
C THR A 38 20.15 4.37 -9.77
N ALA A 39 20.83 4.52 -10.91
CA ALA A 39 21.42 3.41 -11.66
C ALA A 39 22.30 2.50 -10.80
N GLY A 40 22.19 1.19 -11.01
CA GLY A 40 22.99 0.19 -10.32
C GLY A 40 22.42 -0.30 -8.99
N TRP A 41 21.31 0.30 -8.47
CA TRP A 41 20.72 -0.13 -7.22
C TRP A 41 20.06 -1.51 -7.34
N HIS A 42 20.14 -2.29 -6.26
CA HIS A 42 19.42 -3.52 -6.04
C HIS A 42 18.18 -3.22 -5.18
N CYS A 43 17.00 -3.40 -5.77
CA CYS A 43 15.73 -3.03 -5.16
C CYS A 43 14.83 -4.24 -4.96
N LEU A 44 14.06 -4.23 -3.87
CA LEU A 44 13.01 -5.20 -3.59
C LEU A 44 11.68 -4.46 -3.45
N GLU A 45 10.65 -4.93 -4.14
CA GLU A 45 9.26 -4.53 -3.87
C GLU A 45 8.49 -5.70 -3.28
N ILE A 46 7.81 -5.45 -2.14
CA ILE A 46 6.97 -6.42 -1.43
C ILE A 46 5.50 -6.07 -1.69
N GLY A 47 4.69 -7.07 -2.09
CA GLY A 47 3.30 -6.86 -2.46
C GLY A 47 3.16 -6.03 -3.73
N ALA A 48 3.88 -6.44 -4.78
CA ALA A 48 3.99 -5.66 -6.02
C ALA A 48 2.69 -5.58 -6.84
N GLY A 49 1.70 -6.44 -6.54
CA GLY A 49 0.40 -6.45 -7.20
C GLY A 49 0.52 -6.62 -8.71
N ASN A 50 0.21 -5.57 -9.48
CA ASN A 50 0.37 -5.56 -10.94
C ASN A 50 1.78 -5.17 -11.41
N GLY A 51 2.72 -4.89 -10.51
CA GLY A 51 4.12 -4.58 -10.82
C GLY A 51 4.37 -3.18 -11.41
N SER A 52 3.44 -2.23 -11.26
CA SER A 52 3.61 -0.88 -11.84
C SER A 52 4.83 -0.16 -11.26
N LEU A 53 4.99 -0.21 -9.95
CA LEU A 53 6.10 0.44 -9.26
C LEU A 53 7.43 -0.29 -9.52
N SER A 54 7.42 -1.63 -9.56
CA SER A 54 8.59 -2.44 -9.93
C SER A 54 9.10 -2.12 -11.33
N ARG A 55 8.20 -1.96 -12.33
CA ARG A 55 8.60 -1.57 -13.69
C ARG A 55 9.24 -0.18 -13.71
N TRP A 56 8.69 0.76 -12.97
CA TRP A 56 9.28 2.09 -12.84
C TRP A 56 10.66 2.03 -12.15
N LEU A 57 10.80 1.27 -11.07
CA LEU A 57 12.09 1.05 -10.39
C LEU A 57 13.12 0.43 -11.35
N ALA A 58 12.74 -0.59 -12.13
CA ALA A 58 13.62 -1.25 -13.10
C ALA A 58 14.15 -0.29 -14.16
N GLN A 59 13.30 0.61 -14.66
CA GLN A 59 13.72 1.69 -15.56
C GLN A 59 14.69 2.66 -14.88
N ARG A 60 14.42 3.00 -13.62
CA ARG A 60 15.21 3.97 -12.85
C ARG A 60 16.60 3.45 -12.51
N VAL A 61 16.71 2.18 -12.11
CA VAL A 61 18.02 1.57 -11.77
C VAL A 61 18.81 1.13 -13.00
N GLY A 62 18.18 1.06 -14.16
CA GLY A 62 18.84 0.78 -15.43
C GLY A 62 19.46 -0.62 -15.52
N PRO A 63 20.19 -0.92 -16.62
CA PRO A 63 20.68 -2.28 -16.90
C PRO A 63 21.75 -2.78 -15.93
N THR A 64 22.38 -1.91 -15.16
CA THR A 64 23.39 -2.27 -14.14
C THR A 64 22.79 -2.51 -12.77
N GLY A 65 21.52 -2.14 -12.56
CA GLY A 65 20.76 -2.43 -11.36
C GLY A 65 19.81 -3.61 -11.59
N ASN A 66 19.16 -4.04 -10.53
CA ASN A 66 18.12 -5.06 -10.61
C ASN A 66 16.98 -4.80 -9.62
N VAL A 67 15.81 -5.30 -9.96
CA VAL A 67 14.61 -5.21 -9.13
C VAL A 67 14.05 -6.62 -8.95
N VAL A 68 13.67 -6.95 -7.71
CA VAL A 68 12.91 -8.14 -7.41
C VAL A 68 11.51 -7.70 -6.98
N ALA A 69 10.51 -8.02 -7.79
CA ALA A 69 9.10 -7.82 -7.48
C ALA A 69 8.55 -9.08 -6.82
N THR A 70 7.95 -8.93 -5.64
CA THR A 70 7.44 -10.07 -4.88
C THR A 70 5.98 -9.89 -4.52
N ASP A 71 5.22 -10.98 -4.60
CA ASP A 71 3.83 -11.05 -4.18
C ASP A 71 3.45 -12.49 -3.82
N ILE A 72 2.41 -12.69 -3.03
CA ILE A 72 1.82 -14.02 -2.81
C ILE A 72 1.15 -14.56 -4.09
N ARG A 73 0.75 -13.65 -4.99
CA ARG A 73 0.21 -13.91 -6.33
C ARG A 73 1.02 -13.16 -7.37
N THR A 74 1.43 -13.85 -8.42
CA THR A 74 2.31 -13.27 -9.46
C THR A 74 1.68 -13.27 -10.85
N ASP A 75 0.45 -13.75 -10.97
CA ASP A 75 -0.31 -13.89 -12.21
C ASP A 75 -0.63 -12.55 -12.92
N LEU A 76 -0.58 -11.43 -12.18
CA LEU A 76 -0.77 -10.08 -12.76
C LEU A 76 0.54 -9.42 -13.21
N MET A 77 1.68 -10.12 -13.06
CA MET A 77 3.01 -9.64 -13.44
C MET A 77 3.63 -10.42 -14.61
N ASP A 78 2.81 -11.08 -15.42
CA ASP A 78 3.29 -11.84 -16.58
C ASP A 78 3.99 -10.94 -17.61
N GLY A 79 4.94 -11.53 -18.34
CA GLY A 79 5.70 -10.86 -19.39
C GLY A 79 6.75 -9.86 -18.90
N ILE A 80 7.04 -9.81 -17.61
CA ILE A 80 8.12 -9.02 -17.02
C ILE A 80 9.46 -9.76 -17.23
N GLY A 81 10.52 -9.01 -17.54
CA GLY A 81 11.86 -9.55 -17.78
C GLY A 81 12.94 -8.47 -17.75
N GLY A 82 14.12 -8.79 -18.26
CA GLY A 82 15.28 -7.89 -18.21
C GLY A 82 15.90 -7.84 -16.80
N ASN A 83 16.05 -6.63 -16.26
CA ASN A 83 16.58 -6.41 -14.92
C ASN A 83 15.49 -6.42 -13.82
N LEU A 84 14.31 -6.96 -14.13
CA LEU A 84 13.18 -7.12 -13.21
C LEU A 84 12.79 -8.60 -13.12
N ALA A 85 12.98 -9.18 -11.95
CA ALA A 85 12.59 -10.55 -11.63
C ALA A 85 11.33 -10.58 -10.80
N VAL A 86 10.40 -11.49 -11.11
CA VAL A 86 9.18 -11.72 -10.32
C VAL A 86 9.34 -12.98 -9.48
N ARG A 87 8.97 -12.92 -8.21
CA ARG A 87 9.03 -14.05 -7.28
C ARG A 87 7.74 -14.16 -6.46
N LYS A 88 7.21 -15.38 -6.36
CA LYS A 88 6.18 -15.69 -5.37
C LYS A 88 6.83 -15.69 -3.99
N PHE A 89 6.24 -14.93 -3.04
CA PHE A 89 6.89 -14.67 -1.75
C PHE A 89 5.87 -14.25 -0.69
N ASP A 90 5.95 -14.85 0.48
CA ASP A 90 5.19 -14.46 1.66
C ASP A 90 6.11 -13.72 2.64
N VAL A 91 5.96 -12.42 2.77
CA VAL A 91 6.80 -11.57 3.63
C VAL A 91 6.76 -11.97 5.11
N VAL A 92 5.68 -12.64 5.55
CA VAL A 92 5.54 -13.09 6.93
C VAL A 92 6.42 -14.32 7.19
N HIS A 93 6.46 -15.26 6.25
CA HIS A 93 7.02 -16.60 6.46
C HIS A 93 8.35 -16.82 5.75
N ASP A 94 8.58 -16.15 4.61
CA ASP A 94 9.76 -16.41 3.79
C ASP A 94 10.96 -15.52 4.19
N GLU A 95 12.16 -15.99 3.79
CA GLU A 95 13.37 -15.19 3.83
C GLU A 95 13.54 -14.44 2.49
N PRO A 96 14.12 -13.21 2.52
CA PRO A 96 14.18 -12.36 1.35
C PRO A 96 15.06 -12.95 0.25
N PRO A 97 14.62 -12.98 -1.01
CA PRO A 97 15.47 -13.38 -2.11
C PRO A 97 16.60 -12.35 -2.32
N ASP A 98 17.83 -12.81 -2.45
CA ASP A 98 18.98 -12.00 -2.89
C ASP A 98 19.35 -10.76 -2.02
N ALA A 99 19.00 -10.76 -0.72
CA ALA A 99 19.39 -9.66 0.20
C ALA A 99 20.95 -9.57 0.36
N PRO A 100 21.50 -8.39 0.75
CA PRO A 100 20.81 -7.16 1.15
C PRO A 100 20.52 -6.19 -0.02
N TYR A 101 19.60 -5.24 0.22
CA TYR A 101 19.10 -4.30 -0.79
C TYR A 101 19.51 -2.85 -0.54
N ASP A 102 19.66 -2.07 -1.63
CA ASP A 102 19.79 -0.61 -1.58
C ASP A 102 18.47 0.06 -1.24
N LEU A 103 17.36 -0.55 -1.71
CA LEU A 103 15.99 -0.09 -1.45
C LEU A 103 15.05 -1.28 -1.24
N VAL A 104 14.28 -1.23 -0.17
CA VAL A 104 13.08 -2.06 0.02
C VAL A 104 11.86 -1.17 -0.03
N ALA A 105 10.89 -1.50 -0.87
CA ALA A 105 9.66 -0.74 -1.06
C ALA A 105 8.43 -1.61 -0.84
N LEU A 106 7.38 -1.03 -0.26
CA LEU A 106 6.06 -1.65 -0.20
C LEU A 106 4.96 -0.58 -0.19
N ARG A 107 3.80 -0.97 -0.71
CA ARG A 107 2.63 -0.10 -0.74
C ARG A 107 1.35 -0.91 -0.50
N ALA A 108 0.48 -0.38 0.39
CA ALA A 108 -0.85 -0.90 0.68
C ALA A 108 -0.86 -2.41 1.02
N LEU A 109 0.08 -2.85 1.87
CA LEU A 109 0.25 -4.24 2.27
C LEU A 109 0.14 -4.43 3.79
N LEU A 110 0.86 -3.63 4.58
CA LEU A 110 0.97 -3.86 6.03
C LEU A 110 -0.37 -3.79 6.75
N HIS A 111 -1.30 -2.96 6.28
CA HIS A 111 -2.62 -2.87 6.89
C HIS A 111 -3.38 -4.19 6.89
N HIS A 112 -3.08 -5.10 5.96
CA HIS A 112 -3.69 -6.44 5.90
C HIS A 112 -3.03 -7.46 6.83
N LEU A 113 -1.81 -7.23 7.30
CA LEU A 113 -1.03 -8.22 8.03
C LEU A 113 -1.23 -8.11 9.54
N PRO A 114 -1.65 -9.16 10.25
CA PRO A 114 -1.59 -9.19 11.72
C PRO A 114 -0.17 -8.93 12.24
N GLU A 115 0.83 -9.52 11.60
CA GLU A 115 2.26 -9.48 11.95
C GLU A 115 2.98 -8.20 11.50
N ARG A 116 2.25 -7.16 11.06
CA ARG A 116 2.78 -5.93 10.44
C ARG A 116 3.95 -5.28 11.15
N ARG A 117 3.93 -5.27 12.49
CA ARG A 117 5.02 -4.69 13.27
C ARG A 117 6.31 -5.52 13.17
N ALA A 118 6.19 -6.86 13.22
CA ALA A 118 7.33 -7.77 13.06
C ALA A 118 7.89 -7.72 11.63
N VAL A 119 7.01 -7.62 10.63
CA VAL A 119 7.41 -7.45 9.22
C VAL A 119 8.26 -6.20 9.05
N VAL A 120 7.88 -5.05 9.61
CA VAL A 120 8.71 -3.82 9.54
C VAL A 120 10.12 -4.07 10.06
N GLY A 121 10.28 -4.81 11.16
CA GLY A 121 11.60 -5.19 11.68
C GLY A 121 12.38 -6.12 10.74
N LYS A 122 11.70 -7.05 10.02
CA LYS A 122 12.34 -7.86 8.98
C LYS A 122 12.87 -6.97 7.85
N LEU A 123 12.03 -6.09 7.31
CA LEU A 123 12.40 -5.21 6.19
C LEU A 123 13.63 -4.35 6.50
N ALA A 124 13.72 -3.82 7.73
CA ALA A 124 14.87 -3.03 8.18
C ALA A 124 16.20 -3.82 8.12
N ARG A 125 16.14 -5.11 8.45
CA ARG A 125 17.33 -5.99 8.41
C ARG A 125 17.80 -6.35 7.00
N TRP A 126 16.88 -6.33 6.02
CA TRP A 126 17.19 -6.67 4.63
C TRP A 126 17.90 -5.55 3.86
N LEU A 127 17.99 -4.37 4.45
CA LEU A 127 18.70 -3.23 3.85
C LEU A 127 20.21 -3.39 3.98
N LYS A 128 20.94 -2.91 3.00
CA LYS A 128 22.38 -2.62 3.12
C LYS A 128 22.60 -1.52 4.16
N PRO A 129 23.79 -1.42 4.79
CA PRO A 129 24.20 -0.19 5.45
C PRO A 129 24.02 1.00 4.50
N GLY A 130 23.33 2.05 4.94
CA GLY A 130 22.99 3.20 4.10
C GLY A 130 21.78 3.00 3.14
N GLY A 131 21.21 1.80 3.08
CA GLY A 131 20.03 1.50 2.26
C GLY A 131 18.75 2.15 2.79
N TRP A 132 17.74 2.24 1.93
CA TRP A 132 16.49 2.93 2.19
C TRP A 132 15.29 1.98 2.27
N LEU A 133 14.35 2.30 3.14
CA LEU A 133 13.04 1.69 3.21
C LEU A 133 11.98 2.73 2.81
N PHE A 134 11.09 2.34 1.90
CA PHE A 134 9.90 3.10 1.53
C PHE A 134 8.66 2.29 1.88
N ILE A 135 7.74 2.90 2.64
CA ILE A 135 6.45 2.32 3.03
C ILE A 135 5.36 3.35 2.76
N GLN A 136 4.35 2.96 1.98
CA GLN A 136 3.16 3.80 1.75
C GLN A 136 1.91 3.03 2.13
N GLU A 137 1.23 3.50 3.18
CA GLU A 137 0.09 2.80 3.79
C GLU A 137 -1.11 3.73 4.01
N PRO A 138 -2.33 3.19 4.03
CA PRO A 138 -3.52 3.98 4.26
C PRO A 138 -3.57 4.53 5.69
N ASP A 139 -4.25 5.68 5.79
CA ASP A 139 -4.71 6.27 7.04
C ASP A 139 -6.10 6.88 6.84
N PHE A 140 -7.08 6.30 7.50
CA PHE A 140 -8.50 6.65 7.31
C PHE A 140 -8.98 7.80 8.19
N TYR A 141 -8.07 8.62 8.76
CA TYR A 141 -8.50 9.76 9.59
C TYR A 141 -9.44 10.74 8.86
N PRO A 142 -9.38 10.94 7.52
CA PRO A 142 -10.32 11.85 6.87
C PRO A 142 -11.78 11.42 7.02
N THR A 143 -12.06 10.12 7.20
CA THR A 143 -13.44 9.63 7.39
C THR A 143 -14.16 10.24 8.61
N TRP A 144 -13.43 10.82 9.57
CA TRP A 144 -14.01 11.51 10.70
C TRP A 144 -14.70 12.84 10.34
N THR A 145 -14.36 13.40 9.17
CA THR A 145 -14.87 14.68 8.68
C THR A 145 -15.77 14.55 7.45
N VAL A 146 -16.06 13.31 7.02
CA VAL A 146 -16.91 13.05 5.84
C VAL A 146 -18.34 13.52 6.06
N GLU A 147 -18.91 14.14 5.03
CA GLU A 147 -20.32 14.53 4.94
C GLU A 147 -21.00 13.75 3.79
N PRO A 148 -22.31 13.48 3.85
CA PRO A 148 -23.21 13.72 4.98
C PRO A 148 -22.94 12.76 6.16
N PRO A 149 -23.60 12.94 7.32
CA PRO A 149 -23.39 12.08 8.51
C PRO A 149 -23.62 10.59 8.27
N SER A 150 -24.48 10.21 7.33
CA SER A 150 -24.69 8.82 6.89
C SER A 150 -23.42 8.18 6.32
N GLN A 151 -22.64 8.95 5.55
CA GLN A 151 -21.37 8.49 5.00
C GLN A 151 -20.29 8.34 6.09
N LYS A 152 -20.26 9.25 7.05
CA LYS A 152 -19.41 9.08 8.23
C LYS A 152 -19.75 7.80 8.99
N HIS A 153 -21.04 7.51 9.16
CA HIS A 153 -21.51 6.29 9.81
C HIS A 153 -21.09 5.03 9.01
N PHE A 154 -21.26 5.04 7.69
CA PHE A 154 -20.80 3.95 6.81
C PHE A 154 -19.31 3.66 7.00
N TRP A 155 -18.44 4.68 6.93
CA TRP A 155 -17.01 4.49 7.11
C TRP A 155 -16.63 3.99 8.50
N GLN A 156 -17.35 4.42 9.54
CA GLN A 156 -17.15 3.89 10.88
C GLN A 156 -17.51 2.40 10.99
N GLN A 157 -18.58 1.97 10.31
CA GLN A 157 -18.94 0.55 10.24
C GLN A 157 -17.91 -0.24 9.46
N PHE A 158 -17.50 0.25 8.29
CA PHE A 158 -16.45 -0.35 7.46
C PHE A 158 -15.14 -0.55 8.23
N ILE A 159 -14.66 0.49 8.92
CA ILE A 159 -13.41 0.41 9.70
C ILE A 159 -13.54 -0.58 10.86
N ARG A 160 -14.67 -0.63 11.55
CA ARG A 160 -14.89 -1.61 12.62
C ARG A 160 -14.91 -3.04 12.08
N TRP A 161 -15.61 -3.27 10.98
CA TRP A 161 -15.62 -4.55 10.31
C TRP A 161 -14.21 -4.97 9.86
N ALA A 162 -13.47 -4.08 9.24
CA ALA A 162 -12.09 -4.34 8.83
C ALA A 162 -11.20 -4.71 10.03
N ALA A 163 -11.33 -3.99 11.14
CA ALA A 163 -10.58 -4.27 12.36
C ALA A 163 -10.90 -5.66 12.96
N SER A 164 -12.16 -6.14 12.85
CA SER A 164 -12.53 -7.49 13.27
C SER A 164 -11.88 -8.59 12.42
N HIS A 165 -11.41 -8.24 11.21
CA HIS A 165 -10.63 -9.09 10.31
C HIS A 165 -9.12 -8.79 10.35
N HIS A 166 -8.63 -8.18 11.44
CA HIS A 166 -7.23 -7.81 11.66
C HIS A 166 -6.66 -6.76 10.68
N ILE A 167 -7.49 -6.10 9.87
CA ILE A 167 -7.09 -5.01 8.99
C ILE A 167 -6.97 -3.71 9.78
N ASP A 168 -5.83 -3.03 9.68
CA ASP A 168 -5.54 -1.79 10.40
C ASP A 168 -5.42 -0.60 9.43
N TYR A 169 -6.53 0.06 9.15
CA TYR A 169 -6.55 1.24 8.28
C TYR A 169 -5.95 2.52 8.90
N TYR A 170 -5.39 2.45 10.10
CA TYR A 170 -4.63 3.53 10.72
C TYR A 170 -3.13 3.21 10.84
N VAL A 171 -2.65 2.22 10.08
CA VAL A 171 -1.26 1.77 10.17
C VAL A 171 -0.29 2.84 9.67
N GLY A 172 -0.65 3.64 8.67
CA GLY A 172 0.23 4.62 8.05
C GLY A 172 0.90 5.55 9.07
N ARG A 173 0.13 6.10 10.01
CA ARG A 173 0.66 6.99 11.07
C ARG A 173 1.58 6.32 12.09
N LYS A 174 1.57 4.99 12.16
CA LYS A 174 2.38 4.21 13.12
C LYS A 174 3.77 3.91 12.59
N ILE A 175 3.93 3.90 11.28
CA ILE A 175 5.16 3.49 10.60
C ILE A 175 6.39 4.30 11.04
N PRO A 176 6.36 5.64 11.11
CA PRO A 176 7.55 6.42 11.50
C PRO A 176 8.12 6.01 12.85
N ALA A 177 7.26 5.83 13.85
CA ALA A 177 7.68 5.40 15.18
C ALA A 177 8.25 3.98 15.18
N TRP A 178 7.71 3.08 14.35
CA TRP A 178 8.22 1.72 14.23
C TRP A 178 9.59 1.70 13.57
N LEU A 179 9.82 2.50 12.53
CA LEU A 179 11.11 2.61 11.87
C LEU A 179 12.19 3.20 12.79
N GLN A 180 11.81 4.20 13.59
CA GLN A 180 12.70 4.75 14.61
C GLN A 180 13.08 3.69 15.65
N ALA A 181 12.13 2.87 16.08
CA ALA A 181 12.38 1.79 17.04
C ALA A 181 13.28 0.68 16.47
N GLU A 182 13.30 0.46 15.14
CA GLU A 182 14.26 -0.44 14.46
C GLU A 182 15.63 0.21 14.23
N GLY A 183 15.85 1.43 14.70
CA GLY A 183 17.14 2.12 14.59
C GLY A 183 17.36 2.82 13.25
N LEU A 184 16.36 2.90 12.36
CA LEU A 184 16.51 3.67 11.12
C LEU A 184 16.60 5.17 11.42
N ARG A 185 17.22 5.90 10.49
CA ARG A 185 17.46 7.36 10.55
C ARG A 185 16.87 8.04 9.31
N ASP A 186 17.02 9.35 9.24
CA ASP A 186 16.56 10.17 8.12
C ASP A 186 15.09 9.90 7.77
N ILE A 187 14.26 9.72 8.81
CA ILE A 187 12.86 9.37 8.67
C ILE A 187 12.10 10.60 8.17
N TYR A 188 11.44 10.45 7.04
CA TYR A 188 10.51 11.43 6.50
C TYR A 188 9.16 10.77 6.29
N ALA A 189 8.08 11.41 6.74
CA ALA A 189 6.72 10.91 6.56
C ALA A 189 5.80 12.04 6.11
N GLU A 190 4.96 11.77 5.13
CA GLU A 190 3.97 12.70 4.60
C GLU A 190 2.68 11.96 4.27
N GLY A 191 1.55 12.53 4.69
CA GLY A 191 0.23 12.00 4.42
C GLY A 191 -0.53 12.88 3.42
N HIS A 192 -0.96 12.32 2.29
CA HIS A 192 -1.81 12.99 1.32
C HIS A 192 -3.26 12.53 1.47
N ALA A 193 -4.14 13.41 1.92
CA ALA A 193 -5.57 13.23 1.84
C ALA A 193 -6.05 13.68 0.46
N ILE A 194 -6.62 12.75 -0.31
CA ILE A 194 -7.10 13.02 -1.66
C ILE A 194 -8.54 13.51 -1.59
N LEU A 195 -8.78 14.71 -2.09
CA LEU A 195 -10.14 15.24 -2.30
C LEU A 195 -10.62 14.80 -3.69
N TYR A 196 -11.75 14.15 -3.76
CA TYR A 196 -12.31 13.62 -4.99
C TYR A 196 -13.83 13.81 -5.06
N ASN A 197 -14.39 13.72 -6.26
CA ASN A 197 -15.84 13.77 -6.47
C ASN A 197 -16.38 12.45 -7.01
N GLY A 198 -17.69 12.29 -6.94
CA GLY A 198 -18.39 11.17 -7.55
C GLY A 198 -18.14 11.12 -9.07
N GLY A 199 -18.07 9.92 -9.63
CA GLY A 199 -17.73 9.65 -11.04
C GLY A 199 -16.24 9.80 -11.37
N SER A 200 -15.38 10.17 -10.42
CA SER A 200 -13.93 10.20 -10.63
C SER A 200 -13.30 8.80 -10.54
N ALA A 201 -12.08 8.65 -11.05
CA ALA A 201 -11.32 7.40 -10.94
C ALA A 201 -11.13 6.95 -9.48
N PHE A 202 -11.07 7.91 -8.53
CA PHE A 202 -10.96 7.56 -7.11
C PHE A 202 -12.28 7.03 -6.54
N ALA A 203 -13.42 7.58 -6.95
CA ALA A 203 -14.74 7.05 -6.62
C ALA A 203 -14.93 5.64 -7.22
N GLU A 204 -14.53 5.43 -8.48
CA GLU A 204 -14.57 4.13 -9.15
C GLU A 204 -13.70 3.08 -8.41
N TRP A 205 -12.49 3.45 -7.98
CA TRP A 205 -11.64 2.57 -7.17
C TRP A 205 -12.32 2.14 -5.87
N TRP A 206 -13.04 3.05 -5.21
CA TRP A 206 -13.86 2.72 -4.04
C TRP A 206 -15.03 1.81 -4.38
N ASP A 207 -15.71 2.04 -5.52
CA ASP A 207 -16.82 1.19 -5.94
C ASP A 207 -16.34 -0.26 -6.10
N TYR A 208 -15.21 -0.50 -6.76
CA TYR A 208 -14.63 -1.85 -6.86
C TYR A 208 -14.34 -2.44 -5.48
N GLY A 209 -13.66 -1.70 -4.62
CA GLY A 209 -13.31 -2.18 -3.28
C GLY A 209 -14.55 -2.52 -2.43
N ILE A 210 -15.55 -1.64 -2.38
CA ILE A 210 -16.74 -1.87 -1.55
C ILE A 210 -17.63 -2.97 -2.12
N LEU A 211 -17.75 -3.08 -3.47
CA LEU A 211 -18.51 -4.16 -4.11
C LEU A 211 -17.97 -5.56 -3.75
N GLU A 212 -16.65 -5.72 -3.68
CA GLU A 212 -16.03 -7.01 -3.31
C GLU A 212 -16.41 -7.48 -1.90
N VAL A 213 -16.63 -6.55 -0.98
CA VAL A 213 -16.91 -6.87 0.43
C VAL A 213 -18.36 -6.58 0.85
N ALA A 214 -19.22 -6.15 -0.08
CA ALA A 214 -20.58 -5.69 0.21
C ALA A 214 -21.41 -6.71 0.99
N ASP A 215 -21.38 -7.98 0.60
CA ASP A 215 -22.12 -9.05 1.28
C ASP A 215 -21.62 -9.25 2.72
N LYS A 216 -20.31 -9.21 2.92
CA LYS A 216 -19.69 -9.31 4.26
C LYS A 216 -20.00 -8.09 5.12
N LEU A 217 -20.00 -6.90 4.54
CA LEU A 217 -20.38 -5.67 5.24
C LEU A 217 -21.83 -5.72 5.72
N GLN A 218 -22.73 -6.29 4.93
CA GLN A 218 -24.13 -6.46 5.33
C GLN A 218 -24.29 -7.53 6.40
N SER A 219 -23.70 -8.71 6.22
CA SER A 219 -23.88 -9.86 7.12
C SER A 219 -23.13 -9.73 8.44
N GLU A 220 -21.95 -9.11 8.45
CA GLU A 220 -21.04 -9.07 9.60
C GLU A 220 -20.78 -7.64 10.08
N GLY A 221 -20.74 -6.67 9.16
CA GLY A 221 -20.36 -5.26 9.44
C GLY A 221 -21.51 -4.38 9.92
N GLY A 222 -22.75 -4.89 9.90
CA GLY A 222 -23.94 -4.14 10.28
C GLY A 222 -24.31 -3.01 9.31
N VAL A 223 -23.77 -3.02 8.09
CA VAL A 223 -24.08 -2.05 7.04
C VAL A 223 -25.40 -2.45 6.37
N SER A 224 -26.39 -1.56 6.39
CA SER A 224 -27.68 -1.85 5.75
C SER A 224 -27.57 -1.75 4.22
N LYS A 225 -28.48 -2.44 3.51
CA LYS A 225 -28.60 -2.32 2.06
C LYS A 225 -28.81 -0.84 1.65
N ALA A 226 -29.65 -0.09 2.35
CA ALA A 226 -29.92 1.31 2.07
C ALA A 226 -28.65 2.18 2.22
N THR A 227 -27.80 1.89 3.21
CA THR A 227 -26.52 2.58 3.43
C THR A 227 -25.54 2.33 2.27
N LEU A 228 -25.48 1.10 1.75
CA LEU A 228 -24.67 0.78 0.57
C LEU A 228 -25.21 1.44 -0.71
N GLU A 229 -26.53 1.43 -0.92
CA GLU A 229 -27.16 2.11 -2.05
C GLU A 229 -26.89 3.61 -2.03
N GLU A 230 -26.94 4.25 -0.86
CA GLU A 230 -26.57 5.66 -0.70
C GLU A 230 -25.11 5.90 -1.02
N PHE A 231 -24.18 5.05 -0.51
CA PHE A 231 -22.76 5.13 -0.83
C PHE A 231 -22.50 5.14 -2.33
N PHE A 232 -23.06 4.16 -3.06
CA PHE A 232 -22.88 4.06 -4.52
C PHE A 232 -23.58 5.19 -5.28
N THR A 233 -24.67 5.73 -4.75
CA THR A 233 -25.39 6.88 -5.34
C THR A 233 -24.52 8.12 -5.27
N LEU A 234 -23.96 8.42 -4.10
CA LEU A 234 -23.07 9.57 -3.89
C LEU A 234 -21.76 9.42 -4.68
N ASN A 235 -21.19 8.22 -4.73
CA ASN A 235 -19.99 7.95 -5.53
C ASN A 235 -20.17 8.14 -7.04
N ARG A 236 -21.41 8.21 -7.53
CA ARG A 236 -21.73 8.51 -8.94
C ARG A 236 -22.18 9.93 -9.19
N ASP A 237 -22.42 10.72 -8.13
CA ASP A 237 -22.84 12.11 -8.23
C ASP A 237 -21.63 13.05 -8.37
N PRO A 238 -21.40 13.67 -9.56
CA PRO A 238 -20.27 14.58 -9.74
C PRO A 238 -20.32 15.83 -8.85
N ALA A 239 -21.47 16.15 -8.25
CA ALA A 239 -21.62 17.24 -7.32
C ALA A 239 -21.18 16.88 -5.88
N TYR A 240 -21.07 15.59 -5.58
CA TYR A 240 -20.61 15.12 -4.27
C TYR A 240 -19.08 15.10 -4.20
N TRP A 241 -18.52 15.98 -3.36
CA TRP A 241 -17.09 16.04 -3.07
C TRP A 241 -16.78 15.53 -1.69
N THR A 242 -15.74 14.70 -1.57
CA THR A 242 -15.36 14.08 -0.29
C THR A 242 -13.87 13.74 -0.21
N THR A 243 -13.42 13.40 0.98
CA THR A 243 -12.12 12.77 1.23
C THR A 243 -12.29 11.70 2.30
N THR A 244 -11.83 10.49 2.03
CA THR A 244 -12.08 9.32 2.89
C THR A 244 -10.81 8.68 3.40
N ILE A 245 -9.72 8.84 2.69
CA ILE A 245 -8.45 8.18 2.96
C ILE A 245 -7.29 9.15 2.72
N ALA A 246 -6.29 9.08 3.57
CA ALA A 246 -4.96 9.57 3.27
C ALA A 246 -4.01 8.39 3.03
N PHE A 247 -3.08 8.54 2.12
CA PHE A 247 -1.95 7.62 2.01
C PHE A 247 -0.72 8.27 2.63
N THR A 248 -0.19 7.64 3.68
CA THR A 248 1.02 8.08 4.36
C THR A 248 2.22 7.39 3.76
N ALA A 249 3.07 8.15 3.07
CA ALA A 249 4.34 7.69 2.55
C ALA A 249 5.44 7.99 3.58
N THR A 250 6.21 6.97 3.95
CA THR A 250 7.32 7.08 4.87
C THR A 250 8.58 6.54 4.22
N THR A 251 9.67 7.32 4.25
CA THR A 251 11.01 6.87 3.89
C THR A 251 11.91 6.90 5.11
N ALA A 252 12.83 5.95 5.22
CA ALA A 252 13.80 5.89 6.28
C ALA A 252 15.08 5.21 5.79
N ARG A 253 16.21 5.51 6.42
CA ARG A 253 17.53 5.01 6.02
C ARG A 253 18.12 4.13 7.11
N ARG A 254 18.68 2.98 6.74
CA ARG A 254 19.53 2.22 7.63
C ARG A 254 20.84 2.98 7.84
N PRO A 255 21.33 3.18 9.07
CA PRO A 255 22.65 3.77 9.31
C PRO A 255 23.73 3.05 8.48
N GLY A 256 24.68 3.82 7.96
CA GLY A 256 25.92 3.25 7.38
C GLY A 256 26.76 2.59 8.47
N ASP A 257 27.66 1.70 8.06
CA ASP A 257 28.69 1.21 8.98
C ASP A 257 29.46 2.41 9.52
N SER A 258 29.55 2.51 10.85
CA SER A 258 30.40 3.53 11.45
C SER A 258 31.82 3.28 10.96
N THR A 259 32.33 4.13 10.06
CA THR A 259 33.76 4.22 9.88
C THR A 259 34.30 4.68 11.23
N ALA A 260 34.79 3.72 12.03
CA ALA A 260 35.56 4.03 13.20
C ALA A 260 36.71 4.92 12.73
N GLY A 261 36.61 6.22 13.00
CA GLY A 261 37.67 7.20 12.83
C GLY A 261 38.61 7.15 14.01
#